data_e803acd7c6ca76552f0fcceda71ed8fb
#
_entry.id   e803acd7c6ca76552f0fcceda71ed8fb
#
_cell.length_a   1.000
_cell.length_b   1.000
_cell.length_c   1.000
_cell.angle_alpha   90.00
_cell.angle_beta   90.00
_cell.angle_gamma   90.00
#
_symmetry.space_group_name_H-M   'P 1'
#
loop_
_entity.id
_entity.type
_entity.pdbx_description
1 polymer ?
#
loop_
_entity_poly.entity_id
_entity_poly.type
_entity_poly.pdbx_seq_one_letter_code
_entity_poly.pdbx_strand_id
1 'polypeptide(L)'
;MACDALSLANVHAFYGDSHILHGVSFSLQPGGVLALLGRNGAGKTTCISAIIGFLKPRDGEIRLFGESIEGLSPERISHLGIGLVPQGRRVFPSLTVRENLAVAEQRERTAGTPWNVDRIYTLFPRLRERHAQYAGTLSGGEQQMLAIGRALMGNPRVLLLDEPSEGLAPLIVAEVGRTIRRLKEEGQSIVLVEQNIQLALDVADQAVILNTGRCVFAGNAGDILNNEELIAQNLGVVHAH
;
A
#
# COMPACT_ATOMS: atom_id res chain seq x y z
N MET A 1 7.09 -25.04 -2.49
CA MET A 1 6.93 -23.87 -1.62
C MET A 1 6.09 -22.87 -2.38
N ALA A 2 5.07 -22.26 -1.77
CA ALA A 2 4.30 -21.19 -2.42
C ALA A 2 5.25 -20.02 -2.67
N CYS A 3 5.12 -19.38 -3.84
CA CYS A 3 5.94 -18.21 -4.18
C CYS A 3 5.34 -16.98 -3.50
N ASP A 4 6.17 -16.12 -2.88
CA ASP A 4 5.74 -14.87 -2.29
C ASP A 4 5.07 -13.96 -3.35
N ALA A 5 4.05 -13.20 -2.95
CA ALA A 5 3.41 -12.23 -3.84
C ALA A 5 4.35 -11.07 -4.19
N LEU A 6 5.12 -10.63 -3.20
CA LEU A 6 6.18 -9.62 -3.35
C LEU A 6 7.33 -9.98 -2.42
N SER A 7 8.56 -9.90 -2.89
CA SER A 7 9.74 -10.06 -2.03
C SER A 7 10.81 -9.04 -2.37
N LEU A 8 11.44 -8.51 -1.33
CA LEU A 8 12.66 -7.71 -1.38
C LEU A 8 13.76 -8.49 -0.70
N ALA A 9 14.92 -8.59 -1.33
CA ALA A 9 16.10 -9.27 -0.78
C ALA A 9 17.31 -8.34 -0.86
N ASN A 10 17.82 -7.94 0.31
CA ASN A 10 19.02 -7.10 0.45
C ASN A 10 19.00 -5.82 -0.40
N VAL A 11 17.87 -5.11 -0.44
CA VAL A 11 17.68 -3.94 -1.31
C VAL A 11 18.42 -2.73 -0.77
N HIS A 12 19.32 -2.18 -1.60
CA HIS A 12 20.06 -0.93 -1.34
C HIS A 12 19.62 0.15 -2.33
N ALA A 13 19.13 1.27 -1.83
CA ALA A 13 18.64 2.37 -2.66
C ALA A 13 19.25 3.73 -2.23
N PHE A 14 19.46 4.59 -3.22
CA PHE A 14 20.15 5.85 -3.06
C PHE A 14 19.42 6.98 -3.79
N TYR A 15 19.45 8.19 -3.22
CA TYR A 15 19.18 9.42 -3.95
C TYR A 15 20.50 10.17 -4.14
N GLY A 16 21.02 10.18 -5.37
CA GLY A 16 22.38 10.64 -5.63
C GLY A 16 23.39 9.80 -4.83
N ASP A 17 24.15 10.44 -3.95
CA ASP A 17 25.13 9.78 -3.07
C ASP A 17 24.54 9.39 -1.69
N SER A 18 23.32 9.83 -1.39
CA SER A 18 22.68 9.54 -0.11
C SER A 18 22.14 8.12 -0.10
N HIS A 19 22.70 7.24 0.73
CA HIS A 19 22.26 5.87 0.94
C HIS A 19 21.04 5.86 1.88
N ILE A 20 19.88 5.49 1.37
CA ILE A 20 18.63 5.54 2.13
C ILE A 20 18.18 4.15 2.59
N LEU A 21 18.24 3.14 1.72
CA LEU A 21 17.89 1.76 2.12
C LEU A 21 19.17 0.93 2.23
N HIS A 22 19.33 0.31 3.38
CA HIS A 22 20.55 -0.39 3.77
C HIS A 22 20.29 -1.90 3.88
N GLY A 23 20.09 -2.59 2.75
CA GLY A 23 19.89 -4.03 2.71
C GLY A 23 18.51 -4.46 3.22
N VAL A 24 17.47 -3.75 2.83
CA VAL A 24 16.09 -4.04 3.26
C VAL A 24 15.61 -5.35 2.66
N SER A 25 15.09 -6.24 3.52
CA SER A 25 14.56 -7.55 3.11
C SER A 25 13.24 -7.81 3.82
N PHE A 26 12.21 -8.20 3.06
CA PHE A 26 10.93 -8.69 3.56
C PHE A 26 10.16 -9.42 2.45
N SER A 27 9.11 -10.14 2.83
CA SER A 27 8.22 -10.78 1.86
C SER A 27 6.76 -10.68 2.26
N LEU A 28 5.89 -10.60 1.25
CA LEU A 28 4.44 -10.60 1.37
C LEU A 28 3.90 -11.91 0.82
N GLN A 29 3.12 -12.63 1.63
CA GLN A 29 2.44 -13.84 1.19
C GLN A 29 1.25 -13.52 0.26
N PRO A 30 0.92 -14.40 -0.71
CA PRO A 30 -0.28 -14.22 -1.53
C PRO A 30 -1.56 -14.11 -0.67
N GLY A 31 -2.38 -13.09 -0.94
CA GLY A 31 -3.61 -12.81 -0.20
C GLY A 31 -3.40 -12.24 1.21
N GLY A 32 -2.15 -12.00 1.61
CA GLY A 32 -1.81 -11.45 2.92
C GLY A 32 -1.74 -9.91 2.92
N VAL A 33 -1.69 -9.36 4.13
CA VAL A 33 -1.42 -7.94 4.38
C VAL A 33 -0.13 -7.79 5.17
N LEU A 34 0.84 -7.05 4.61
CA LEU A 34 2.09 -6.69 5.26
C LEU A 34 2.07 -5.20 5.60
N ALA A 35 2.22 -4.87 6.89
CA ALA A 35 2.41 -3.51 7.35
C ALA A 35 3.89 -3.11 7.29
N LEU A 36 4.21 -2.03 6.58
CA LEU A 36 5.52 -1.40 6.57
C LEU A 36 5.48 -0.17 7.46
N LEU A 37 6.01 -0.29 8.66
CA LEU A 37 5.96 0.70 9.74
C LEU A 37 7.31 1.43 9.88
N GLY A 38 7.27 2.59 10.50
CA GLY A 38 8.46 3.39 10.81
C GLY A 38 8.13 4.88 10.89
N ARG A 39 9.00 5.64 11.53
CA ARG A 39 8.88 7.10 11.66
C ARG A 39 9.03 7.78 10.30
N ASN A 40 8.73 9.10 10.26
CA ASN A 40 9.02 9.92 9.09
C ASN A 40 10.53 9.88 8.80
N GLY A 41 10.89 9.70 7.52
CA GLY A 41 12.29 9.54 7.11
C GLY A 41 12.89 8.14 7.33
N ALA A 42 12.14 7.16 7.84
CA ALA A 42 12.64 5.80 8.04
C ALA A 42 12.94 5.01 6.73
N GLY A 43 12.50 5.51 5.57
CA GLY A 43 12.74 4.87 4.27
C GLY A 43 11.50 4.21 3.65
N LYS A 44 10.31 4.32 4.26
CA LYS A 44 9.07 3.68 3.78
C LYS A 44 8.72 4.07 2.33
N THR A 45 8.63 5.36 2.03
CA THR A 45 8.34 5.88 0.68
C THR A 45 9.44 5.52 -0.31
N THR A 46 10.70 5.38 0.15
CA THR A 46 11.81 4.92 -0.68
C THR A 46 11.64 3.44 -1.05
N CYS A 47 11.15 2.59 -0.14
CA CYS A 47 10.78 1.21 -0.45
C CYS A 47 9.68 1.17 -1.52
N ILE A 48 8.58 1.94 -1.34
CA ILE A 48 7.53 2.06 -2.35
C ILE A 48 8.11 2.49 -3.69
N SER A 49 8.95 3.54 -3.71
CA SER A 49 9.57 4.05 -4.93
C SER A 49 10.44 3.01 -5.63
N ALA A 50 11.14 2.17 -4.87
CA ALA A 50 11.93 1.07 -5.43
C ALA A 50 11.03 -0.03 -6.01
N ILE A 51 9.95 -0.42 -5.32
CA ILE A 51 9.01 -1.45 -5.76
C ILE A 51 8.31 -1.03 -7.06
N ILE A 52 7.88 0.22 -7.19
CA ILE A 52 7.14 0.72 -8.36
C ILE A 52 8.06 1.22 -9.49
N GLY A 53 9.38 1.13 -9.34
CA GLY A 53 10.36 1.50 -10.37
C GLY A 53 10.64 2.98 -10.52
N PHE A 54 10.18 3.85 -9.59
CA PHE A 54 10.56 5.28 -9.57
C PHE A 54 11.99 5.49 -9.09
N LEU A 55 12.53 4.54 -8.34
CA LEU A 55 13.91 4.53 -7.89
C LEU A 55 14.51 3.15 -8.18
N LYS A 56 15.55 3.13 -9.01
CA LYS A 56 16.26 1.87 -9.28
C LYS A 56 17.19 1.54 -8.10
N PRO A 57 17.04 0.36 -7.45
CA PRO A 57 18.01 -0.11 -6.46
C PRO A 57 19.42 -0.20 -7.07
N ARG A 58 20.45 0.07 -6.27
CA ARG A 58 21.85 -0.16 -6.69
C ARG A 58 22.26 -1.61 -6.48
N ASP A 59 21.63 -2.30 -5.54
CA ASP A 59 21.91 -3.68 -5.21
C ASP A 59 20.66 -4.33 -4.56
N GLY A 60 20.61 -5.66 -4.56
CA GLY A 60 19.49 -6.44 -4.09
C GLY A 60 18.49 -6.79 -5.19
N GLU A 61 17.47 -7.54 -4.81
CA GLU A 61 16.45 -8.06 -5.71
C GLU A 61 15.06 -7.67 -5.26
N ILE A 62 14.17 -7.40 -6.22
CA ILE A 62 12.73 -7.23 -6.00
C ILE A 62 11.98 -8.16 -6.94
N ARG A 63 11.15 -9.04 -6.37
CA ARG A 63 10.40 -10.03 -7.15
C ARG A 63 8.90 -9.92 -6.90
N LEU A 64 8.13 -9.98 -7.96
CA LEU A 64 6.67 -10.05 -7.97
C LEU A 64 6.26 -11.45 -8.41
N PHE A 65 5.67 -12.26 -7.52
CA PHE A 65 5.36 -13.67 -7.76
C PHE A 65 6.54 -14.44 -8.39
N GLY A 66 7.75 -14.21 -7.87
CA GLY A 66 8.99 -14.83 -8.35
C GLY A 66 9.61 -14.20 -9.58
N GLU A 67 8.91 -13.32 -10.30
CA GLU A 67 9.44 -12.58 -11.43
C GLU A 67 10.21 -11.34 -10.96
N SER A 68 11.44 -11.17 -11.46
CA SER A 68 12.30 -10.01 -11.17
C SER A 68 11.71 -8.74 -11.79
N ILE A 69 11.56 -7.69 -10.97
CA ILE A 69 11.01 -6.40 -11.40
C ILE A 69 11.95 -5.22 -11.17
N GLU A 70 13.09 -5.42 -10.53
CA GLU A 70 14.06 -4.34 -10.32
C GLU A 70 14.58 -3.78 -11.64
N GLY A 71 14.57 -2.45 -11.74
CA GLY A 71 15.01 -1.72 -12.92
C GLY A 71 14.03 -1.72 -14.10
N LEU A 72 12.86 -2.32 -13.96
CA LEU A 72 11.78 -2.15 -14.92
C LEU A 72 11.15 -0.75 -14.79
N SER A 73 10.56 -0.25 -15.87
CA SER A 73 9.82 1.02 -15.83
C SER A 73 8.53 0.89 -15.00
N PRO A 74 8.06 1.98 -14.35
CA PRO A 74 6.81 1.99 -13.59
C PRO A 74 5.60 1.48 -14.37
N GLU A 75 5.55 1.79 -15.67
CA GLU A 75 4.52 1.31 -16.57
C GLU A 75 4.54 -0.22 -16.69
N ARG A 76 5.71 -0.82 -16.90
CA ARG A 76 5.85 -2.28 -16.96
C ARG A 76 5.50 -2.95 -15.65
N ILE A 77 5.93 -2.39 -14.52
CA ILE A 77 5.62 -2.90 -13.18
C ILE A 77 4.10 -2.84 -12.91
N SER A 78 3.45 -1.73 -13.28
CA SER A 78 1.99 -1.63 -13.23
C SER A 78 1.33 -2.69 -14.11
N HIS A 79 1.87 -2.95 -15.30
CA HIS A 79 1.40 -3.98 -16.22
C HIS A 79 1.61 -5.41 -15.68
N LEU A 80 2.59 -5.65 -14.82
CA LEU A 80 2.79 -6.93 -14.14
C LEU A 80 1.84 -7.13 -12.95
N GLY A 81 1.12 -6.08 -12.55
CA GLY A 81 0.06 -6.17 -11.54
C GLY A 81 0.36 -5.51 -10.21
N ILE A 82 1.23 -4.50 -10.17
CA ILE A 82 1.35 -3.64 -8.98
C ILE A 82 0.43 -2.42 -9.15
N GLY A 83 -0.50 -2.22 -8.20
CA GLY A 83 -1.30 -1.02 -8.06
C GLY A 83 -0.79 -0.17 -6.89
N LEU A 84 -0.85 1.16 -7.03
CA LEU A 84 -0.45 2.10 -5.99
C LEU A 84 -1.58 3.07 -5.67
N VAL A 85 -1.87 3.22 -4.38
CA VAL A 85 -2.58 4.36 -3.81
C VAL A 85 -1.54 5.24 -3.13
N PRO A 86 -1.10 6.33 -3.76
CA PRO A 86 -0.06 7.20 -3.20
C PRO A 86 -0.62 8.08 -2.08
N GLN A 87 0.27 8.56 -1.22
CA GLN A 87 -0.03 9.58 -0.22
C GLN A 87 -0.70 10.81 -0.82
N GLY A 88 -1.64 11.41 -0.09
CA GLY A 88 -2.31 12.64 -0.52
C GLY A 88 -3.47 12.43 -1.51
N ARG A 89 -4.04 11.21 -1.56
CA ARG A 89 -5.28 10.85 -2.30
C ARG A 89 -5.18 10.91 -3.82
N ARG A 90 -4.48 11.88 -4.40
CA ARG A 90 -4.13 12.03 -5.83
C ARG A 90 -5.27 11.72 -6.82
N VAL A 91 -6.51 12.16 -6.53
CA VAL A 91 -7.63 12.11 -7.48
C VAL A 91 -7.48 13.17 -8.57
N PHE A 92 -8.15 13.01 -9.70
CA PHE A 92 -8.27 14.04 -10.74
C PHE A 92 -9.45 14.97 -10.39
N PRO A 93 -9.23 16.16 -9.82
CA PRO A 93 -10.30 16.98 -9.23
C PRO A 93 -11.30 17.50 -10.26
N SER A 94 -10.88 17.68 -11.51
CA SER A 94 -11.70 18.13 -12.63
C SER A 94 -12.49 17.03 -13.34
N LEU A 95 -12.27 15.77 -12.96
CA LEU A 95 -13.05 14.65 -13.45
C LEU A 95 -14.11 14.25 -12.43
N THR A 96 -15.23 13.70 -12.89
CA THR A 96 -16.25 13.08 -12.05
C THR A 96 -15.71 11.80 -11.39
N VAL A 97 -16.41 11.30 -10.37
CA VAL A 97 -16.10 9.98 -9.76
C VAL A 97 -16.02 8.89 -10.82
N ARG A 98 -17.02 8.82 -11.71
CA ARG A 98 -17.08 7.82 -12.78
C ARG A 98 -15.89 7.93 -13.72
N GLU A 99 -15.55 9.13 -14.15
CA GLU A 99 -14.40 9.36 -15.04
C GLU A 99 -13.07 9.03 -14.36
N ASN A 100 -12.90 9.36 -13.07
CA ASN A 100 -11.73 8.95 -12.31
C ASN A 100 -11.54 7.42 -12.28
N LEU A 101 -12.61 6.66 -12.19
CA LEU A 101 -12.56 5.20 -12.25
C LEU A 101 -12.26 4.72 -13.67
N ALA A 102 -12.93 5.28 -14.68
CA ALA A 102 -12.78 4.86 -16.06
C ALA A 102 -11.37 5.05 -16.64
N VAL A 103 -10.67 6.15 -16.28
CA VAL A 103 -9.29 6.39 -16.76
C VAL A 103 -8.27 5.36 -16.26
N ALA A 104 -8.60 4.64 -15.19
CA ALA A 104 -7.73 3.60 -14.61
C ALA A 104 -8.12 2.17 -15.04
N GLU A 105 -9.19 2.02 -15.81
CA GLU A 105 -9.67 0.71 -16.24
C GLU A 105 -8.62 0.01 -17.11
N GLN A 106 -8.23 -1.18 -16.67
CA GLN A 106 -7.32 -2.04 -17.42
C GLN A 106 -8.01 -3.38 -17.69
N ARG A 107 -7.66 -3.99 -18.83
CA ARG A 107 -8.19 -5.31 -19.21
C ARG A 107 -7.80 -6.37 -18.18
N GLU A 108 -8.64 -7.38 -18.06
CA GLU A 108 -8.44 -8.53 -17.17
C GLU A 108 -7.05 -9.13 -17.32
N ARG A 109 -6.39 -9.37 -16.17
CA ARG A 109 -5.05 -9.96 -16.12
C ARG A 109 -4.96 -11.19 -15.23
N THR A 110 -5.99 -11.45 -14.41
CA THR A 110 -5.96 -12.49 -13.40
C THR A 110 -7.13 -13.47 -13.57
N ALA A 111 -6.86 -14.73 -13.24
CA ALA A 111 -7.91 -15.71 -13.04
C ALA A 111 -8.71 -15.29 -11.79
N GLY A 112 -9.90 -14.77 -11.98
CA GLY A 112 -10.79 -14.31 -10.90
C GLY A 112 -11.82 -13.30 -11.44
N THR A 113 -12.69 -12.83 -10.58
CA THR A 113 -13.66 -11.78 -10.94
C THR A 113 -12.95 -10.43 -11.00
N PRO A 114 -12.81 -9.80 -12.18
CA PRO A 114 -12.08 -8.55 -12.31
C PRO A 114 -12.79 -7.40 -11.57
N TRP A 115 -11.99 -6.42 -11.17
CA TRP A 115 -12.51 -5.16 -10.69
C TRP A 115 -13.11 -4.37 -11.87
N ASN A 116 -14.32 -3.89 -11.65
CA ASN A 116 -15.04 -3.01 -12.56
C ASN A 116 -15.80 -1.95 -11.75
N VAL A 117 -16.40 -0.99 -12.44
CA VAL A 117 -17.09 0.12 -11.79
C VAL A 117 -18.21 -0.35 -10.85
N ASP A 118 -18.99 -1.37 -11.24
CA ASP A 118 -20.09 -1.88 -10.40
C ASP A 118 -19.58 -2.53 -9.12
N ARG A 119 -18.46 -3.26 -9.20
CA ARG A 119 -17.81 -3.86 -8.03
C ARG A 119 -17.22 -2.80 -7.11
N ILE A 120 -16.60 -1.72 -7.67
CA ILE A 120 -16.15 -0.57 -6.89
C ILE A 120 -17.34 0.11 -6.19
N TYR A 121 -18.46 0.28 -6.86
CA TYR A 121 -19.66 0.87 -6.26
C TYR A 121 -20.30 -0.03 -5.19
N THR A 122 -20.12 -1.35 -5.29
CA THR A 122 -20.51 -2.30 -4.23
C THR A 122 -19.59 -2.19 -3.01
N LEU A 123 -18.29 -1.98 -3.24
CA LEU A 123 -17.32 -1.75 -2.17
C LEU A 123 -17.52 -0.38 -1.50
N PHE A 124 -17.82 0.64 -2.30
CA PHE A 124 -17.98 2.04 -1.88
C PHE A 124 -19.32 2.62 -2.33
N PRO A 125 -20.45 2.33 -1.64
CA PRO A 125 -21.78 2.80 -2.06
C PRO A 125 -21.90 4.34 -2.17
N ARG A 126 -21.14 5.09 -1.33
CA ARG A 126 -21.09 6.55 -1.39
C ARG A 126 -20.56 7.08 -2.73
N LEU A 127 -19.61 6.37 -3.34
CA LEU A 127 -19.12 6.75 -4.67
C LEU A 127 -20.17 6.53 -5.75
N ARG A 128 -21.04 5.51 -5.59
CA ARG A 128 -22.19 5.29 -6.50
C ARG A 128 -23.18 6.45 -6.43
N GLU A 129 -23.54 6.89 -5.22
CA GLU A 129 -24.46 8.01 -4.99
C GLU A 129 -23.93 9.32 -5.64
N ARG A 130 -22.61 9.46 -5.72
CA ARG A 130 -21.90 10.64 -6.19
C ARG A 130 -21.21 10.47 -7.53
N HIS A 131 -21.58 9.47 -8.32
CA HIS A 131 -20.87 9.06 -9.55
C HIS A 131 -20.68 10.19 -10.56
N ALA A 132 -21.64 11.14 -10.64
CA ALA A 132 -21.59 12.30 -11.53
C ALA A 132 -20.96 13.56 -10.88
N GLN A 133 -20.59 13.49 -9.60
CA GLN A 133 -19.98 14.63 -8.89
C GLN A 133 -18.50 14.74 -9.22
N TYR A 134 -17.98 15.98 -9.35
CA TYR A 134 -16.56 16.22 -9.54
C TYR A 134 -15.75 15.79 -8.30
N ALA A 135 -14.65 15.07 -8.52
CA ALA A 135 -13.84 14.51 -7.43
C ALA A 135 -13.24 15.57 -6.51
N GLY A 136 -12.97 16.78 -7.03
CA GLY A 136 -12.46 17.90 -6.23
C GLY A 136 -13.45 18.40 -5.18
N THR A 137 -14.75 18.11 -5.31
CA THR A 137 -15.80 18.55 -4.38
C THR A 137 -16.20 17.48 -3.35
N LEU A 138 -15.58 16.31 -3.40
CA LEU A 138 -15.79 15.24 -2.45
C LEU A 138 -15.10 15.55 -1.11
N SER A 139 -15.63 14.97 -0.03
CA SER A 139 -14.94 14.96 1.26
C SER A 139 -13.61 14.21 1.17
N GLY A 140 -12.68 14.49 2.10
CA GLY A 140 -11.38 13.79 2.12
C GLY A 140 -11.48 12.27 2.21
N GLY A 141 -12.47 11.76 2.94
CA GLY A 141 -12.74 10.32 3.01
C GLY A 141 -13.25 9.73 1.69
N GLU A 142 -14.16 10.43 1.02
CA GLU A 142 -14.66 10.01 -0.29
C GLU A 142 -13.57 10.06 -1.36
N GLN A 143 -12.69 11.07 -1.32
CA GLN A 143 -11.51 11.13 -2.19
C GLN A 143 -10.55 9.95 -1.93
N GLN A 144 -10.37 9.55 -0.67
CA GLN A 144 -9.55 8.39 -0.32
C GLN A 144 -10.16 7.09 -0.86
N MET A 145 -11.47 6.90 -0.69
CA MET A 145 -12.16 5.72 -1.25
C MET A 145 -12.10 5.71 -2.79
N LEU A 146 -12.20 6.89 -3.42
CA LEU A 146 -12.04 7.01 -4.87
C LEU A 146 -10.62 6.68 -5.32
N ALA A 147 -9.58 7.10 -4.59
CA ALA A 147 -8.19 6.76 -4.90
C ALA A 147 -7.94 5.24 -4.80
N ILE A 148 -8.48 4.58 -3.76
CA ILE A 148 -8.42 3.11 -3.61
C ILE A 148 -9.18 2.45 -4.77
N GLY A 149 -10.42 2.87 -5.03
CA GLY A 149 -11.23 2.35 -6.14
C GLY A 149 -10.52 2.45 -7.48
N ARG A 150 -9.88 3.59 -7.75
CA ARG A 150 -9.11 3.80 -8.97
C ARG A 150 -7.92 2.86 -9.10
N ALA A 151 -7.18 2.62 -8.02
CA ALA A 151 -6.08 1.65 -8.02
C ALA A 151 -6.57 0.22 -8.28
N LEU A 152 -7.73 -0.15 -7.72
CA LEU A 152 -8.36 -1.45 -7.94
C LEU A 152 -8.83 -1.65 -9.38
N MET A 153 -9.30 -0.58 -10.08
CA MET A 153 -9.68 -0.64 -11.50
C MET A 153 -8.54 -1.10 -12.42
N GLY A 154 -7.28 -0.98 -11.96
CA GLY A 154 -6.10 -1.54 -12.62
C GLY A 154 -5.96 -3.06 -12.47
N ASN A 155 -6.86 -3.74 -11.77
CA ASN A 155 -6.81 -5.18 -11.48
C ASN A 155 -5.44 -5.62 -10.90
N PRO A 156 -4.94 -5.00 -9.82
CA PRO A 156 -3.62 -5.30 -9.29
C PRO A 156 -3.58 -6.68 -8.63
N ARG A 157 -2.45 -7.38 -8.79
CA ARG A 157 -2.10 -8.60 -8.03
C ARG A 157 -1.59 -8.25 -6.64
N VAL A 158 -0.86 -7.12 -6.53
CA VAL A 158 -0.39 -6.52 -5.27
C VAL A 158 -0.82 -5.07 -5.23
N LEU A 159 -1.50 -4.66 -4.17
CA LEU A 159 -1.93 -3.29 -3.91
C LEU A 159 -1.01 -2.66 -2.86
N LEU A 160 -0.36 -1.55 -3.23
CA LEU A 160 0.43 -0.74 -2.32
C LEU A 160 -0.43 0.44 -1.84
N LEU A 161 -0.55 0.61 -0.54
CA LEU A 161 -1.27 1.72 0.11
C LEU A 161 -0.26 2.56 0.89
N ASP A 162 0.00 3.79 0.44
CA ASP A 162 0.98 4.69 1.07
C ASP A 162 0.26 5.73 1.94
N GLU A 163 0.30 5.51 3.26
CA GLU A 163 -0.31 6.31 4.32
C GLU A 163 -1.80 6.65 4.04
N PRO A 164 -2.65 5.61 3.78
CA PRO A 164 -4.03 5.84 3.37
C PRO A 164 -4.91 6.47 4.44
N SER A 165 -4.48 6.49 5.72
CA SER A 165 -5.22 7.09 6.83
C SER A 165 -4.83 8.54 7.14
N GLU A 166 -3.79 9.08 6.47
CA GLU A 166 -3.24 10.39 6.80
C GLU A 166 -4.27 11.52 6.65
N GLY A 167 -4.38 12.35 7.71
CA GLY A 167 -5.27 13.52 7.71
C GLY A 167 -6.76 13.19 7.61
N LEU A 168 -7.16 11.97 7.96
CA LEU A 168 -8.55 11.54 7.97
C LEU A 168 -9.13 11.56 9.40
N ALA A 169 -10.42 11.84 9.50
CA ALA A 169 -11.16 11.71 10.76
C ALA A 169 -11.21 10.24 11.22
N PRO A 170 -11.27 9.97 12.54
CA PRO A 170 -11.23 8.60 13.09
C PRO A 170 -12.25 7.63 12.48
N LEU A 171 -13.46 8.11 12.19
CA LEU A 171 -14.49 7.28 11.53
C LEU A 171 -14.08 6.82 10.13
N ILE A 172 -13.39 7.68 9.38
CA ILE A 172 -12.91 7.36 8.04
C ILE A 172 -11.69 6.43 8.11
N VAL A 173 -10.80 6.61 9.09
CA VAL A 173 -9.70 5.67 9.37
C VAL A 173 -10.24 4.26 9.62
N ALA A 174 -11.30 4.14 10.43
CA ALA A 174 -11.97 2.86 10.65
C ALA A 174 -12.60 2.28 9.36
N GLU A 175 -13.11 3.13 8.46
CA GLU A 175 -13.63 2.70 7.15
C GLU A 175 -12.51 2.19 6.24
N VAL A 176 -11.35 2.86 6.21
CA VAL A 176 -10.14 2.38 5.52
C VAL A 176 -9.75 0.99 6.04
N GLY A 177 -9.71 0.80 7.36
CA GLY A 177 -9.41 -0.50 7.97
C GLY A 177 -10.40 -1.60 7.55
N ARG A 178 -11.71 -1.30 7.58
CA ARG A 178 -12.73 -2.25 7.08
C ARG A 178 -12.55 -2.60 5.61
N THR A 179 -12.20 -1.60 4.80
CA THR A 179 -11.93 -1.81 3.36
C THR A 179 -10.75 -2.73 3.15
N ILE A 180 -9.63 -2.51 3.87
CA ILE A 180 -8.44 -3.36 3.77
C ILE A 180 -8.76 -4.80 4.18
N ARG A 181 -9.48 -5.01 5.29
CA ARG A 181 -9.92 -6.35 5.72
C ARG A 181 -10.77 -7.05 4.64
N ARG A 182 -11.73 -6.34 4.06
CA ARG A 182 -12.58 -6.88 3.00
C ARG A 182 -11.77 -7.26 1.76
N LEU A 183 -10.83 -6.41 1.35
CA LEU A 183 -9.94 -6.72 0.21
C LEU A 183 -9.07 -7.96 0.49
N LYS A 184 -8.56 -8.10 1.72
CA LYS A 184 -7.83 -9.28 2.17
C LYS A 184 -8.70 -10.56 2.10
N GLU A 185 -9.94 -10.50 2.60
CA GLU A 185 -10.90 -11.60 2.54
C GLU A 185 -11.20 -12.03 1.09
N GLU A 186 -11.14 -11.10 0.15
CA GLU A 186 -11.25 -11.35 -1.29
C GLU A 186 -9.94 -11.85 -1.93
N GLY A 187 -8.88 -12.08 -1.14
CA GLY A 187 -7.58 -12.61 -1.58
C GLY A 187 -6.61 -11.57 -2.15
N GLN A 188 -6.86 -10.27 -1.96
CA GLN A 188 -5.94 -9.22 -2.40
C GLN A 188 -4.67 -9.21 -1.55
N SER A 189 -3.50 -9.30 -2.21
CA SER A 189 -2.21 -9.09 -1.54
C SER A 189 -1.97 -7.59 -1.35
N ILE A 190 -1.62 -7.14 -0.13
CA ILE A 190 -1.53 -5.72 0.22
C ILE A 190 -0.23 -5.42 0.97
N VAL A 191 0.49 -4.38 0.54
CA VAL A 191 1.51 -3.70 1.36
C VAL A 191 0.89 -2.41 1.87
N LEU A 192 0.76 -2.28 3.18
CA LEU A 192 0.24 -1.12 3.86
C LEU A 192 1.37 -0.35 4.52
N VAL A 193 1.71 0.81 3.99
CA VAL A 193 2.63 1.76 4.63
C VAL A 193 1.82 2.67 5.53
N GLU A 194 2.16 2.71 6.82
CA GLU A 194 1.39 3.49 7.79
C GLU A 194 2.27 4.05 8.92
N GLN A 195 1.80 5.16 9.48
CA GLN A 195 2.25 5.71 10.75
C GLN A 195 1.27 5.40 11.88
N ASN A 196 0.00 5.16 11.53
CA ASN A 196 -1.03 4.74 12.46
C ASN A 196 -0.85 3.26 12.80
N ILE A 197 -0.13 2.99 13.88
CA ILE A 197 0.22 1.64 14.33
C ILE A 197 -1.04 0.82 14.60
N GLN A 198 -2.04 1.42 15.25
CA GLN A 198 -3.28 0.73 15.60
C GLN A 198 -4.00 0.22 14.34
N LEU A 199 -4.18 1.09 13.34
CA LEU A 199 -4.77 0.69 12.06
C LEU A 199 -3.95 -0.43 11.40
N ALA A 200 -2.63 -0.27 11.34
CA ALA A 200 -1.75 -1.21 10.68
C ALA A 200 -1.81 -2.60 11.33
N LEU A 201 -1.69 -2.68 12.65
CA LEU A 201 -1.71 -3.95 13.39
C LEU A 201 -3.10 -4.60 13.41
N ASP A 202 -4.17 -3.81 13.30
CA ASP A 202 -5.55 -4.31 13.22
C ASP A 202 -5.84 -5.10 11.92
N VAL A 203 -5.11 -4.83 10.84
CA VAL A 203 -5.41 -5.40 9.52
C VAL A 203 -4.31 -6.32 8.99
N ALA A 204 -3.06 -6.16 9.46
CA ALA A 204 -1.91 -6.87 8.93
C ALA A 204 -1.73 -8.28 9.53
N ASP A 205 -1.23 -9.21 8.70
CA ASP A 205 -0.74 -10.53 9.14
C ASP A 205 0.72 -10.43 9.60
N GLN A 206 1.50 -9.68 8.84
CA GLN A 206 2.91 -9.48 9.05
C GLN A 206 3.24 -7.99 9.14
N ALA A 207 4.30 -7.67 9.86
CA ALA A 207 4.79 -6.32 9.94
C ALA A 207 6.32 -6.26 9.81
N VAL A 208 6.76 -5.18 9.19
CA VAL A 208 8.16 -4.80 9.07
C VAL A 208 8.31 -3.40 9.65
N ILE A 209 9.27 -3.23 10.54
CA ILE A 209 9.61 -1.90 11.07
C ILE A 209 10.92 -1.44 10.45
N LEU A 210 10.86 -0.28 9.80
CA LEU A 210 12.06 0.41 9.30
C LEU A 210 12.49 1.49 10.27
N ASN A 211 13.80 1.55 10.50
CA ASN A 211 14.45 2.65 11.19
C ASN A 211 15.71 3.04 10.41
N THR A 212 15.79 4.31 9.97
CA THR A 212 16.92 4.86 9.20
C THR A 212 17.35 3.92 8.06
N GLY A 213 16.38 3.48 7.24
CA GLY A 213 16.62 2.64 6.08
C GLY A 213 17.00 1.18 6.36
N ARG A 214 16.91 0.72 7.60
CA ARG A 214 17.21 -0.66 8.02
C ARG A 214 15.93 -1.35 8.52
N CYS A 215 15.79 -2.63 8.22
CA CYS A 215 14.78 -3.46 8.85
C CYS A 215 15.24 -3.81 10.28
N VAL A 216 14.52 -3.30 11.30
CA VAL A 216 14.78 -3.58 12.71
C VAL A 216 13.85 -4.63 13.29
N PHE A 217 12.75 -4.92 12.60
CA PHE A 217 11.82 -6.01 12.90
C PHE A 217 11.18 -6.52 11.63
N ALA A 218 11.03 -7.82 11.51
CA ALA A 218 10.19 -8.49 10.51
C ALA A 218 9.57 -9.74 11.14
N GLY A 219 8.24 -9.84 11.17
CA GLY A 219 7.55 -10.96 11.81
C GLY A 219 6.04 -10.81 11.77
N ASN A 220 5.33 -11.60 12.61
CA ASN A 220 3.88 -11.47 12.73
C ASN A 220 3.50 -10.12 13.34
N ALA A 221 2.44 -9.50 12.82
CA ALA A 221 1.98 -8.21 13.33
C ALA A 221 1.59 -8.25 14.81
N GLY A 222 1.05 -9.38 15.28
CA GLY A 222 0.70 -9.61 16.69
C GLY A 222 1.91 -9.58 17.66
N ASP A 223 3.10 -9.90 17.19
CA ASP A 223 4.31 -9.92 18.03
C ASP A 223 4.74 -8.49 18.42
N ILE A 224 4.37 -7.49 17.62
CA ILE A 224 4.66 -6.07 17.90
C ILE A 224 3.82 -5.59 19.09
N LEU A 225 2.55 -5.97 19.16
CA LEU A 225 1.62 -5.53 20.25
C LEU A 225 2.14 -5.88 21.63
N ASN A 226 2.91 -6.96 21.74
CA ASN A 226 3.47 -7.46 23.00
C ASN A 226 4.89 -6.92 23.28
N ASN A 227 5.42 -6.04 22.43
CA ASN A 227 6.78 -5.51 22.56
C ASN A 227 6.78 -3.98 22.63
N GLU A 228 6.44 -3.46 23.84
CA GLU A 228 6.38 -2.02 24.09
C GLU A 228 7.72 -1.32 23.84
N GLU A 229 8.85 -1.97 24.13
CA GLU A 229 10.17 -1.42 23.92
C GLU A 229 10.45 -1.20 22.43
N LEU A 230 10.10 -2.17 21.58
CA LEU A 230 10.22 -2.07 20.13
C LEU A 230 9.41 -0.91 19.58
N ILE A 231 8.16 -0.75 20.07
CA ILE A 231 7.26 0.34 19.69
C ILE A 231 7.83 1.68 20.10
N ALA A 232 8.24 1.84 21.38
CA ALA A 232 8.76 3.09 21.90
C ALA A 232 10.02 3.55 21.18
N GLN A 233 10.97 2.65 20.95
CA GLN A 233 12.24 2.96 20.31
C GLN A 233 12.09 3.33 18.82
N ASN A 234 11.21 2.64 18.08
CA ASN A 234 11.19 2.71 16.62
C ASN A 234 9.97 3.44 16.04
N LEU A 235 8.86 3.52 16.77
CA LEU A 235 7.61 4.10 16.28
C LEU A 235 7.21 5.38 17.05
N GLY A 236 7.83 5.65 18.18
CA GLY A 236 7.70 6.93 18.90
C GLY A 236 6.37 7.09 19.66
N VAL A 237 5.63 6.01 19.90
CA VAL A 237 4.41 6.02 20.71
C VAL A 237 4.79 5.63 22.14
N VAL A 238 4.76 6.61 23.04
CA VAL A 238 4.78 6.34 24.48
C VAL A 238 3.30 6.22 24.87
N HIS A 239 2.84 5.05 25.29
CA HIS A 239 1.56 4.95 25.98
C HIS A 239 1.71 5.73 27.29
N ALA A 240 1.07 6.92 27.36
CA ALA A 240 0.82 7.55 28.64
C ALA A 240 -0.17 6.64 29.40
N HIS A 241 0.30 6.10 30.53
CA HIS A 241 -0.51 5.40 31.52
C HIS A 241 -1.54 6.33 32.14
#